data_ddf3aef5b1561e18aca44282de0574ea
#
_entry.id   ddf3aef5b1561e18aca44282de0574ea
#
_cell.length_a   1.000
_cell.length_b   1.000
_cell.length_c   1.000
_cell.angle_alpha   90.00
_cell.angle_beta   90.00
_cell.angle_gamma   90.00
#
_symmetry.space_group_name_H-M   'P 1'
#
loop_
_entity.id
_entity.type
_entity.pdbx_description
1 polymer ?
#
loop_
_entity_poly.entity_id
_entity_poly.type
_entity_poly.pdbx_seq_one_letter_code
_entity_poly.pdbx_strand_id
1 'polypeptide(L)'
;QNDMENGWVYWSNWDGVGDATSSIQMQRGLSAVNLATPSIGGTMNIITDPTALEAGGKFKQELGAAGFLKSTLNYNSGLIGDKLALSGTIVRKTGDGLIDGTWTDAWAYYAGASYAVSDDQRFELYAIGAPQRHGQNLYKQNIATYSQDLAGSIGGYDDSAYVTGNKFEYEAGRFFNQNWAPVSSDYKGQQYWYMYGARTTDRYNSNLLNE
;
A
#
# COMPACT_ATOMS: atom_id res chain seq x y z
N GLN A 1 12.89 -3.83 3.64
CA GLN A 1 13.59 -2.77 4.36
C GLN A 1 12.68 -2.20 5.44
N ASN A 2 13.18 -2.07 6.64
CA ASN A 2 12.46 -1.47 7.74
C ASN A 2 12.84 0.01 7.80
N ASP A 3 11.91 0.83 8.26
CA ASP A 3 12.21 2.20 8.61
C ASP A 3 13.32 2.27 9.65
N MET A 4 14.32 3.13 9.44
CA MET A 4 15.50 3.19 10.29
C MET A 4 15.22 3.79 11.69
N GLU A 5 14.15 4.57 11.82
CA GLU A 5 13.78 5.24 13.05
C GLU A 5 13.01 4.34 14.01
N ASN A 6 12.05 3.56 13.49
CA ASN A 6 11.11 2.79 14.30
C ASN A 6 11.05 1.29 13.97
N GLY A 7 11.79 0.84 12.99
CA GLY A 7 11.82 -0.55 12.54
C GLY A 7 10.54 -1.03 11.83
N TRP A 8 9.64 -0.13 11.48
CA TRP A 8 8.37 -0.47 10.84
C TRP A 8 8.55 -0.73 9.34
N VAL A 9 7.69 -1.59 8.81
CA VAL A 9 7.54 -1.78 7.37
C VAL A 9 6.26 -1.09 6.94
N TYR A 10 6.39 -0.01 6.19
CA TYR A 10 5.25 0.65 5.56
C TYR A 10 4.88 -0.15 4.30
N TRP A 11 3.93 -1.05 4.43
CA TRP A 11 3.51 -1.93 3.33
C TRP A 11 3.02 -1.18 2.09
N SER A 12 2.48 0.01 2.28
CA SER A 12 2.10 0.88 1.18
C SER A 12 3.28 1.25 0.28
N ASN A 13 4.48 1.34 0.82
CA ASN A 13 5.70 1.61 0.05
C ASN A 13 6.14 0.43 -0.82
N TRP A 14 5.53 -0.73 -0.66
CA TRP A 14 5.81 -1.94 -1.43
C TRP A 14 4.60 -2.37 -2.28
N ASP A 15 3.68 -1.46 -2.51
CA ASP A 15 2.46 -1.73 -3.25
C ASP A 15 2.80 -2.17 -4.69
N GLY A 16 2.28 -3.34 -5.07
CA GLY A 16 2.54 -3.96 -6.37
C GLY A 16 3.82 -4.81 -6.46
N VAL A 17 4.76 -4.72 -5.53
CA VAL A 17 5.99 -5.55 -5.53
C VAL A 17 5.65 -7.04 -5.32
N GLY A 18 4.53 -7.34 -4.67
CA GLY A 18 4.04 -8.71 -4.54
C GLY A 18 3.83 -9.44 -5.86
N ASP A 19 3.54 -8.72 -6.94
CA ASP A 19 3.39 -9.30 -8.29
C ASP A 19 4.73 -9.76 -8.91
N ALA A 20 5.88 -9.33 -8.35
CA ALA A 20 7.23 -9.75 -8.73
C ALA A 20 7.80 -10.87 -7.83
N THR A 21 7.05 -11.30 -6.83
CA THR A 21 7.50 -12.27 -5.83
C THR A 21 7.58 -13.67 -6.42
N SER A 22 8.74 -14.32 -6.29
CA SER A 22 8.93 -15.73 -6.66
C SER A 22 8.54 -16.67 -5.52
N SER A 23 8.85 -16.31 -4.28
CA SER A 23 8.49 -17.10 -3.10
C SER A 23 8.42 -16.27 -1.84
N ILE A 24 7.67 -16.75 -0.86
CA ILE A 24 7.58 -16.16 0.48
C ILE A 24 7.95 -17.25 1.50
N GLN A 25 8.97 -16.99 2.27
CA GLN A 25 9.40 -17.83 3.36
C GLN A 25 8.91 -17.25 4.68
N MET A 26 8.24 -18.05 5.49
CA MET A 26 7.73 -17.61 6.78
C MET A 26 8.25 -18.52 7.89
N GLN A 27 8.89 -17.91 8.87
CA GLN A 27 9.32 -18.57 10.09
C GLN A 27 8.52 -18.02 11.26
N ARG A 28 7.96 -18.90 12.08
CA ARG A 28 7.22 -18.54 13.30
C ARG A 28 8.11 -18.67 14.53
N GLY A 29 7.89 -17.78 15.49
CA GLY A 29 8.63 -17.78 16.75
C GLY A 29 9.99 -17.08 16.66
N LEU A 30 10.90 -17.40 17.55
CA LEU A 30 12.25 -16.84 17.57
C LEU A 30 12.95 -17.10 16.24
N SER A 31 13.49 -16.05 15.63
CA SER A 31 14.20 -16.19 14.36
C SER A 31 15.43 -17.05 14.52
N ALA A 32 15.63 -17.97 13.59
CA ALA A 32 16.88 -18.70 13.50
C ALA A 32 18.04 -17.76 13.18
N VAL A 33 19.22 -18.13 13.63
CA VAL A 33 20.46 -17.35 13.58
C VAL A 33 20.86 -16.89 12.17
N ASN A 34 20.26 -17.46 11.13
CA ASN A 34 20.62 -17.22 9.72
C ASN A 34 19.85 -16.07 9.04
N LEU A 35 18.90 -15.43 9.71
CA LEU A 35 18.20 -14.27 9.19
C LEU A 35 18.75 -13.01 9.85
N ALA A 36 19.11 -12.03 9.06
CA ALA A 36 19.84 -10.82 9.46
C ALA A 36 19.14 -9.96 10.52
N THR A 37 17.88 -10.22 10.82
CA THR A 37 17.10 -9.44 11.78
C THR A 37 16.51 -10.34 12.86
N PRO A 38 16.88 -10.17 14.13
CA PRO A 38 16.28 -10.92 15.22
C PRO A 38 14.81 -10.55 15.38
N SER A 39 13.96 -11.55 15.56
CA SER A 39 12.52 -11.36 15.74
C SER A 39 11.97 -12.32 16.78
N ILE A 40 11.15 -11.81 17.70
CA ILE A 40 10.48 -12.60 18.74
C ILE A 40 9.22 -13.29 18.18
N GLY A 41 8.52 -12.63 17.24
CA GLY A 41 7.24 -13.11 16.70
C GLY A 41 7.36 -13.96 15.46
N GLY A 42 8.45 -13.85 14.75
CA GLY A 42 8.69 -14.53 13.48
C GLY A 42 9.25 -13.62 12.39
N THR A 43 9.63 -14.20 11.28
CA THR A 43 10.20 -13.50 10.14
C THR A 43 9.50 -13.92 8.86
N MET A 44 9.20 -12.94 8.01
CA MET A 44 8.72 -13.14 6.65
C MET A 44 9.79 -12.63 5.67
N ASN A 45 10.29 -13.52 4.83
CA ASN A 45 11.25 -13.19 3.78
C ASN A 45 10.56 -13.32 2.42
N ILE A 46 10.56 -12.21 1.67
CA ILE A 46 9.98 -12.14 0.32
C ILE A 46 11.13 -12.18 -0.67
N ILE A 47 11.09 -13.16 -1.55
CA ILE A 47 12.16 -13.44 -2.50
C ILE A 47 11.67 -13.15 -3.92
N THR A 48 12.49 -12.41 -4.67
CA THR A 48 12.31 -12.10 -6.08
C THR A 48 13.50 -12.62 -6.87
N ASP A 49 13.58 -13.93 -7.11
CA ASP A 49 14.71 -14.56 -7.81
C ASP A 49 14.38 -14.77 -9.29
N PRO A 50 15.05 -14.05 -10.22
CA PRO A 50 14.84 -14.24 -11.66
C PRO A 50 15.15 -15.65 -12.17
N THR A 51 16.06 -16.38 -11.51
CA THR A 51 16.45 -17.72 -11.93
C THR A 51 15.44 -18.81 -11.58
N ALA A 52 14.57 -18.51 -10.63
CA ALA A 52 13.49 -19.42 -10.20
C ALA A 52 12.23 -19.35 -11.08
N LEU A 53 12.23 -18.47 -12.08
CA LEU A 53 11.06 -18.19 -12.91
C LEU A 53 11.22 -18.78 -14.30
N GLU A 54 10.18 -19.45 -14.80
CA GLU A 54 10.13 -19.94 -16.16
C GLU A 54 10.00 -18.78 -17.17
N ALA A 55 10.51 -19.01 -18.40
CA ALA A 55 10.38 -18.06 -19.49
C ALA A 55 8.91 -17.79 -19.84
N GLY A 56 8.53 -16.55 -19.90
CA GLY A 56 7.17 -16.18 -20.27
C GLY A 56 6.80 -14.77 -19.91
N GLY A 57 5.65 -14.34 -20.40
CA GLY A 57 5.02 -13.09 -20.07
C GLY A 57 3.61 -13.28 -19.55
N LYS A 58 3.19 -12.43 -18.63
CA LYS A 58 1.85 -12.44 -18.07
C LYS A 58 1.31 -11.01 -18.03
N PHE A 59 0.11 -10.85 -18.58
CA PHE A 59 -0.68 -9.64 -18.38
C PHE A 59 -1.88 -9.98 -17.50
N LYS A 60 -2.10 -9.18 -16.46
CA LYS A 60 -3.23 -9.31 -15.55
C LYS A 60 -3.96 -7.99 -15.44
N GLN A 61 -5.27 -8.04 -15.58
CA GLN A 61 -6.14 -6.90 -15.39
C GLN A 61 -7.11 -7.20 -14.25
N GLU A 62 -7.15 -6.31 -13.25
CA GLU A 62 -8.03 -6.41 -12.10
C GLU A 62 -8.97 -5.20 -12.10
N LEU A 63 -10.25 -5.46 -11.95
CA LEU A 63 -11.32 -4.47 -11.90
C LEU A 63 -12.02 -4.56 -10.56
N GLY A 64 -12.38 -3.43 -9.99
CA GLY A 64 -13.07 -3.37 -8.70
C GLY A 64 -14.13 -2.28 -8.65
N ALA A 65 -14.74 -2.14 -7.50
CA ALA A 65 -15.70 -1.06 -7.23
C ALA A 65 -15.02 0.31 -7.29
N ALA A 66 -15.82 1.36 -7.45
CA ALA A 66 -15.37 2.76 -7.47
C ALA A 66 -14.28 3.04 -8.54
N GLY A 67 -14.40 2.44 -9.71
CA GLY A 67 -13.46 2.64 -10.81
C GLY A 67 -12.06 2.06 -10.56
N PHE A 68 -11.91 1.16 -9.59
CA PHE A 68 -10.62 0.53 -9.33
C PHE A 68 -10.15 -0.27 -10.54
N LEU A 69 -8.94 0.04 -10.98
CA LEU A 69 -8.27 -0.59 -12.10
C LEU A 69 -6.81 -0.88 -11.73
N LYS A 70 -6.41 -2.15 -11.82
CA LYS A 70 -5.01 -2.53 -11.68
C LYS A 70 -4.57 -3.34 -12.89
N SER A 71 -3.53 -2.86 -13.55
CA SER A 71 -2.89 -3.52 -14.69
C SER A 71 -1.50 -3.97 -14.29
N THR A 72 -1.20 -5.23 -14.48
CA THR A 72 0.11 -5.83 -14.19
C THR A 72 0.66 -6.46 -15.45
N LEU A 73 1.86 -6.07 -15.84
CA LEU A 73 2.64 -6.72 -16.88
C LEU A 73 3.88 -7.32 -16.23
N ASN A 74 4.09 -8.61 -16.44
CA ASN A 74 5.23 -9.36 -15.94
C ASN A 74 5.91 -10.08 -17.12
N TYR A 75 7.23 -10.10 -17.10
CA TYR A 75 8.05 -10.81 -18.07
C TYR A 75 9.25 -11.46 -17.40
N ASN A 76 9.51 -12.70 -17.76
CA ASN A 76 10.65 -13.47 -17.30
C ASN A 76 11.33 -14.12 -18.52
N SER A 77 12.64 -14.00 -18.60
CA SER A 77 13.40 -14.60 -19.70
C SER A 77 13.57 -16.12 -19.54
N GLY A 78 13.37 -16.65 -18.33
CA GLY A 78 13.94 -17.93 -17.96
C GLY A 78 15.47 -17.87 -17.96
N LEU A 79 16.11 -19.01 -17.89
CA LEU A 79 17.55 -19.11 -17.91
C LEU A 79 18.07 -19.11 -19.36
N ILE A 80 18.79 -18.08 -19.74
CA ILE A 80 19.38 -17.90 -21.08
C ILE A 80 20.81 -18.44 -21.06
N GLY A 81 21.09 -19.48 -21.88
CA GLY A 81 22.41 -20.08 -21.98
C GLY A 81 22.97 -20.56 -20.65
N ASP A 82 22.09 -21.03 -19.77
CA ASP A 82 22.40 -21.53 -18.41
C ASP A 82 23.11 -20.50 -17.49
N LYS A 83 23.15 -19.23 -17.89
CA LYS A 83 23.91 -18.21 -17.16
C LYS A 83 23.15 -16.94 -16.82
N LEU A 84 22.27 -16.48 -17.69
CA LEU A 84 21.59 -15.19 -17.54
C LEU A 84 20.11 -15.41 -17.32
N ALA A 85 19.55 -14.77 -16.29
CA ALA A 85 18.12 -14.66 -16.10
C ALA A 85 17.72 -13.22 -15.90
N LEU A 86 16.64 -12.80 -16.56
CA LEU A 86 16.08 -11.46 -16.48
C LEU A 86 14.60 -11.56 -16.07
N SER A 87 14.17 -10.69 -15.19
CA SER A 87 12.75 -10.55 -14.89
C SER A 87 12.35 -9.10 -14.73
N GLY A 88 11.13 -8.78 -15.09
CA GLY A 88 10.59 -7.44 -14.97
C GLY A 88 9.09 -7.47 -14.68
N THR A 89 8.65 -6.57 -13.83
CA THR A 89 7.24 -6.37 -13.52
C THR A 89 6.95 -4.88 -13.51
N ILE A 90 5.84 -4.49 -14.12
CA ILE A 90 5.31 -3.14 -14.03
C ILE A 90 3.83 -3.21 -13.66
N VAL A 91 3.44 -2.40 -12.71
CA VAL A 91 2.07 -2.33 -12.20
C VAL A 91 1.58 -0.90 -12.28
N ARG A 92 0.36 -0.73 -12.76
CA ARG A 92 -0.39 0.52 -12.70
C ARG A 92 -1.67 0.30 -11.92
N LYS A 93 -1.90 1.11 -10.90
CA LYS A 93 -3.09 1.04 -10.07
C LYS A 93 -3.75 2.41 -9.96
N THR A 94 -5.04 2.48 -10.28
CA THR A 94 -5.86 3.69 -10.16
C THR A 94 -7.24 3.34 -9.65
N GLY A 95 -7.94 4.30 -9.09
CA GLY A 95 -9.34 4.18 -8.71
C GLY A 95 -9.72 5.20 -7.65
N ASP A 96 -11.01 5.43 -7.54
CA ASP A 96 -11.58 6.17 -6.43
C ASP A 96 -11.90 5.20 -5.28
N GLY A 97 -11.88 5.70 -4.06
CA GLY A 97 -12.31 4.93 -2.89
C GLY A 97 -13.82 5.02 -2.68
N LEU A 98 -14.34 4.19 -1.78
CA LEU A 98 -15.74 4.24 -1.38
C LEU A 98 -16.02 5.39 -0.39
N ILE A 99 -15.00 5.86 0.30
CA ILE A 99 -15.11 6.96 1.27
C ILE A 99 -14.75 8.26 0.55
N ASP A 100 -15.48 9.33 0.86
CA ASP A 100 -15.29 10.64 0.23
C ASP A 100 -13.84 11.11 0.30
N GLY A 101 -13.32 11.61 -0.81
CA GLY A 101 -11.94 12.08 -0.91
C GLY A 101 -10.88 11.00 -0.88
N THR A 102 -11.23 9.70 -0.86
CA THR A 102 -10.26 8.61 -1.00
C THR A 102 -10.10 8.23 -2.47
N TRP A 103 -8.87 7.92 -2.83
CA TRP A 103 -8.49 7.52 -4.20
C TRP A 103 -7.09 6.92 -4.19
N THR A 104 -6.71 6.23 -5.25
CA THR A 104 -5.36 5.69 -5.43
C THR A 104 -4.84 6.01 -6.83
N ASP A 105 -3.56 6.34 -6.91
CA ASP A 105 -2.80 6.59 -8.14
C ASP A 105 -1.37 6.11 -7.89
N ALA A 106 -1.06 4.92 -8.32
CA ALA A 106 0.19 4.26 -7.99
C ALA A 106 0.81 3.56 -9.20
N TRP A 107 2.13 3.55 -9.19
CA TRP A 107 2.95 2.70 -10.03
C TRP A 107 3.79 1.79 -9.13
N ALA A 108 4.10 0.60 -9.62
CA ALA A 108 5.17 -0.20 -9.07
C ALA A 108 5.97 -0.79 -10.22
N TYR A 109 7.27 -0.93 -10.01
CA TYR A 109 8.15 -1.56 -10.97
C TYR A 109 9.20 -2.39 -10.25
N TYR A 110 9.55 -3.46 -10.88
CA TYR A 110 10.64 -4.34 -10.48
C TYR A 110 11.43 -4.73 -11.74
N ALA A 111 12.73 -4.72 -11.61
CA ALA A 111 13.64 -5.32 -12.60
C ALA A 111 14.70 -6.11 -11.86
N GLY A 112 14.91 -7.36 -12.28
CA GLY A 112 15.90 -8.26 -11.72
C GLY A 112 16.75 -8.86 -12.82
N ALA A 113 18.05 -8.96 -12.58
CA ALA A 113 19.01 -9.64 -13.44
C ALA A 113 19.92 -10.51 -12.59
N SER A 114 20.17 -11.72 -13.04
CA SER A 114 21.11 -12.64 -12.43
C SER A 114 22.05 -13.22 -13.50
N TYR A 115 23.35 -13.15 -13.29
CA TYR A 115 24.34 -13.67 -14.21
C TYR A 115 25.35 -14.57 -13.50
N ALA A 116 25.40 -15.85 -13.85
CA ALA A 116 26.38 -16.80 -13.38
C ALA A 116 27.69 -16.63 -14.14
N VAL A 117 28.72 -16.16 -13.46
CA VAL A 117 30.08 -16.05 -14.03
C VAL A 117 30.74 -17.41 -14.06
N SER A 118 30.55 -18.19 -12.99
CA SER A 118 31.01 -19.57 -12.83
C SER A 118 30.00 -20.35 -11.98
N ASP A 119 30.26 -21.61 -11.73
CA ASP A 119 29.40 -22.44 -10.87
C ASP A 119 29.35 -21.93 -9.42
N ASP A 120 30.39 -21.23 -8.97
CA ASP A 120 30.52 -20.71 -7.61
C ASP A 120 30.29 -19.20 -7.49
N GLN A 121 30.12 -18.49 -8.61
CA GLN A 121 30.00 -17.02 -8.60
C GLN A 121 28.82 -16.52 -9.44
N ARG A 122 27.99 -15.69 -8.83
CA ARG A 122 26.83 -15.09 -9.47
C ARG A 122 26.75 -13.59 -9.13
N PHE A 123 26.49 -12.78 -10.13
CA PHE A 123 26.11 -11.38 -9.96
C PHE A 123 24.60 -11.21 -10.03
N GLU A 124 24.06 -10.42 -9.13
CA GLU A 124 22.66 -10.09 -9.09
C GLU A 124 22.48 -8.58 -9.02
N LEU A 125 21.54 -8.07 -9.80
CA LEU A 125 21.14 -6.68 -9.80
C LEU A 125 19.63 -6.58 -9.69
N TYR A 126 19.16 -5.76 -8.76
CA TYR A 126 17.73 -5.53 -8.53
C TYR A 126 17.44 -4.04 -8.50
N ALA A 127 16.35 -3.66 -9.16
CA ALA A 127 15.77 -2.33 -9.08
C ALA A 127 14.29 -2.44 -8.72
N ILE A 128 13.87 -1.72 -7.69
CA ILE A 128 12.51 -1.75 -7.17
C ILE A 128 12.06 -0.31 -6.92
N GLY A 129 10.81 -0.01 -7.26
CA GLY A 129 10.17 1.24 -6.88
C GLY A 129 8.66 1.11 -6.87
N ALA A 130 8.00 1.84 -5.98
CA ALA A 130 6.55 1.86 -5.85
C ALA A 130 6.03 3.28 -5.54
N PRO A 131 6.24 4.26 -6.44
CA PRO A 131 5.73 5.60 -6.25
C PRO A 131 4.21 5.58 -6.24
N GLN A 132 3.63 6.20 -5.22
CA GLN A 132 2.19 6.22 -5.05
C GLN A 132 1.68 7.55 -4.49
N ARG A 133 0.44 7.83 -4.84
CA ARG A 133 -0.33 8.94 -4.28
C ARG A 133 -1.72 8.42 -3.96
N HIS A 134 -2.28 8.84 -2.85
CA HIS A 134 -3.61 8.42 -2.47
C HIS A 134 -4.28 9.40 -1.52
N GLY A 135 -5.59 9.42 -1.52
CA GLY A 135 -6.40 10.06 -0.49
C GLY A 135 -6.63 9.09 0.67
N GLN A 136 -6.61 9.60 1.88
CA GLN A 136 -6.71 8.77 3.09
C GLN A 136 -7.94 9.06 3.92
N ASN A 137 -8.38 8.03 4.65
CA ASN A 137 -9.23 8.12 5.82
C ASN A 137 -8.52 7.40 6.98
N LEU A 138 -7.84 8.17 7.84
CA LEU A 138 -6.78 7.64 8.70
C LEU A 138 -7.25 7.06 10.03
N TYR A 139 -8.38 7.50 10.56
CA TYR A 139 -8.75 7.19 11.92
C TYR A 139 -10.10 6.50 12.01
N LYS A 140 -10.28 5.77 13.09
CA LYS A 140 -11.60 5.27 13.49
C LYS A 140 -12.50 6.47 13.72
N GLN A 141 -13.72 6.39 13.21
CA GLN A 141 -14.75 7.39 13.39
C GLN A 141 -15.82 6.88 14.33
N ASN A 142 -16.50 7.80 15.00
CA ASN A 142 -17.64 7.46 15.79
C ASN A 142 -18.79 6.99 14.87
N ILE A 143 -19.40 5.88 15.20
CA ILE A 143 -20.50 5.31 14.42
C ILE A 143 -21.69 6.26 14.30
N ALA A 144 -21.94 7.11 15.30
CA ALA A 144 -22.98 8.14 15.24
C ALA A 144 -22.79 9.17 14.13
N THR A 145 -21.57 9.33 13.64
CA THR A 145 -21.29 10.16 12.46
C THR A 145 -21.94 9.58 11.20
N TYR A 146 -22.11 8.27 11.15
CA TYR A 146 -22.71 7.56 10.02
C TYR A 146 -24.20 7.32 10.22
N SER A 147 -24.62 6.96 11.44
CA SER A 147 -25.99 6.73 11.82
C SER A 147 -26.17 6.78 13.34
N GLN A 148 -26.94 7.73 13.83
CA GLN A 148 -27.27 7.85 15.24
C GLN A 148 -28.19 6.73 15.71
N ASP A 149 -29.13 6.31 14.87
CA ASP A 149 -30.03 5.17 15.18
C ASP A 149 -29.22 3.89 15.37
N LEU A 150 -28.28 3.62 14.47
CA LEU A 150 -27.40 2.46 14.59
C LEU A 150 -26.54 2.55 15.86
N ALA A 151 -25.96 3.70 16.14
CA ALA A 151 -25.17 3.91 17.36
C ALA A 151 -25.99 3.64 18.61
N GLY A 152 -27.20 4.18 18.71
CA GLY A 152 -28.10 3.96 19.81
C GLY A 152 -28.60 2.50 19.99
N SER A 153 -28.52 1.71 18.91
CA SER A 153 -28.88 0.28 18.96
C SER A 153 -27.75 -0.61 19.52
N ILE A 154 -26.55 -0.09 19.64
CA ILE A 154 -25.38 -0.84 20.14
C ILE A 154 -25.38 -0.78 21.67
N GLY A 155 -25.48 -1.94 22.32
CA GLY A 155 -25.39 -2.02 23.77
C GLY A 155 -24.08 -1.48 24.31
N GLY A 156 -24.18 -0.56 25.27
CA GLY A 156 -23.00 0.08 25.87
C GLY A 156 -22.37 1.22 25.07
N TYR A 157 -23.01 1.67 24.00
CA TYR A 157 -22.60 2.89 23.32
C TYR A 157 -22.81 4.09 24.24
N ASP A 158 -21.75 4.85 24.47
CA ASP A 158 -21.75 6.09 25.27
C ASP A 158 -21.56 7.29 24.34
N ASP A 159 -22.62 8.05 24.14
CA ASP A 159 -22.62 9.26 23.32
C ASP A 159 -22.01 10.48 24.04
N SER A 160 -22.02 10.46 25.36
CA SER A 160 -21.55 11.60 26.16
C SER A 160 -20.08 11.96 25.92
N ALA A 161 -19.27 10.98 25.60
CA ALA A 161 -17.86 11.18 25.30
C ALA A 161 -17.61 11.96 23.99
N TYR A 162 -18.61 12.07 23.13
CA TYR A 162 -18.47 12.59 21.77
C TYR A 162 -19.30 13.84 21.47
N VAL A 163 -20.22 14.20 22.34
CA VAL A 163 -21.13 15.33 22.17
C VAL A 163 -20.47 16.66 22.55
N THR A 164 -19.37 16.63 23.28
CA THR A 164 -18.67 17.85 23.67
C THR A 164 -17.88 18.42 22.49
N GLY A 165 -18.47 19.39 21.83
CA GLY A 165 -17.75 20.21 20.85
C GLY A 165 -18.29 20.21 19.43
N ASN A 166 -19.56 20.02 19.24
CA ASN A 166 -20.26 20.23 17.96
C ASN A 166 -19.79 19.38 16.77
N LYS A 167 -19.08 18.30 17.00
CA LYS A 167 -18.52 17.50 15.91
C LYS A 167 -19.49 16.44 15.39
N PHE A 168 -20.55 16.12 16.11
CA PHE A 168 -21.44 15.00 15.81
C PHE A 168 -22.92 15.35 15.94
N GLU A 169 -23.27 16.61 15.79
CA GLU A 169 -24.66 17.08 15.88
C GLU A 169 -25.54 16.62 14.72
N TYR A 170 -24.93 16.10 13.64
CA TYR A 170 -25.66 15.61 12.46
C TYR A 170 -25.01 14.37 11.89
N GLU A 171 -25.81 13.56 11.26
CA GLU A 171 -25.32 12.42 10.50
C GLU A 171 -24.66 12.89 9.18
N ALA A 172 -23.45 12.45 8.95
CA ALA A 172 -22.71 12.76 7.72
C ALA A 172 -22.80 11.63 6.67
N GLY A 173 -23.38 10.49 7.07
CA GLY A 173 -23.53 9.34 6.18
C GLY A 173 -22.28 8.46 6.10
N ARG A 174 -22.48 7.25 5.59
CA ARG A 174 -21.48 6.17 5.61
C ARG A 174 -20.23 6.41 4.76
N PHE A 175 -20.27 7.37 3.87
CA PHE A 175 -19.13 7.71 2.99
C PHE A 175 -18.31 8.88 3.52
N PHE A 176 -18.72 9.46 4.62
CA PHE A 176 -18.06 10.62 5.21
C PHE A 176 -16.59 10.34 5.55
N ASN A 177 -15.74 11.29 5.23
CA ASN A 177 -14.32 11.29 5.55
C ASN A 177 -14.00 12.52 6.41
N GLN A 178 -13.68 12.31 7.68
CA GLN A 178 -13.33 13.42 8.59
C GLN A 178 -12.03 14.13 8.20
N ASN A 179 -11.20 13.49 7.38
CA ASN A 179 -9.91 14.03 6.94
C ASN A 179 -10.00 14.80 5.62
N TRP A 180 -11.18 14.87 5.03
CA TRP A 180 -11.40 15.55 3.78
C TRP A 180 -12.57 16.52 3.87
N ALA A 181 -12.41 17.70 3.28
CA ALA A 181 -13.48 18.66 3.09
C ALA A 181 -13.33 19.31 1.71
N PRO A 182 -14.42 19.41 0.93
CA PRO A 182 -14.39 20.16 -0.30
C PRO A 182 -14.16 21.65 -0.01
N VAL A 183 -13.36 22.27 -0.84
CA VAL A 183 -13.10 23.71 -0.81
C VAL A 183 -13.35 24.30 -2.18
N SER A 184 -13.47 25.62 -2.27
CA SER A 184 -13.65 26.30 -3.56
C SER A 184 -12.44 26.09 -4.48
N SER A 185 -12.68 26.17 -5.79
CA SER A 185 -11.63 25.97 -6.80
C SER A 185 -10.49 26.99 -6.75
N ASP A 186 -10.72 28.12 -6.09
CA ASP A 186 -9.75 29.20 -5.89
C ASP A 186 -9.00 29.11 -4.56
N TYR A 187 -9.27 28.06 -3.77
CA TYR A 187 -8.59 27.87 -2.49
C TYR A 187 -7.08 27.68 -2.68
N LYS A 188 -6.30 28.53 -2.00
CA LYS A 188 -4.83 28.54 -2.05
C LYS A 188 -4.18 28.17 -0.72
N GLY A 189 -4.94 27.68 0.23
CA GLY A 189 -4.45 27.25 1.53
C GLY A 189 -3.67 25.93 1.47
N GLN A 190 -3.07 25.58 2.59
CA GLN A 190 -2.38 24.31 2.73
C GLN A 190 -3.35 23.13 2.78
N GLN A 191 -2.94 22.02 2.21
CA GLN A 191 -3.54 20.74 2.47
C GLN A 191 -2.96 20.17 3.76
N TYR A 192 -3.86 19.75 4.65
CA TYR A 192 -3.46 19.05 5.87
C TYR A 192 -3.84 17.59 5.77
N TRP A 193 -2.95 16.72 6.17
CA TRP A 193 -3.26 15.32 6.38
C TRP A 193 -3.39 14.98 7.88
N TYR A 194 -3.22 15.95 8.77
CA TYR A 194 -3.17 15.74 10.19
C TYR A 194 -4.56 15.63 10.82
N MET A 195 -4.62 14.99 12.01
CA MET A 195 -5.84 14.54 12.67
C MET A 195 -6.90 15.62 12.96
N TYR A 196 -6.58 16.87 12.79
CA TYR A 196 -7.47 17.98 13.13
C TYR A 196 -8.21 18.60 11.95
N GLY A 197 -8.20 17.97 10.83
CA GLY A 197 -8.93 18.36 9.66
C GLY A 197 -8.07 18.50 8.42
N ALA A 198 -8.47 17.82 7.40
CA ALA A 198 -7.88 17.94 6.09
C ALA A 198 -8.73 18.86 5.24
N ARG A 199 -8.08 19.70 4.45
CA ARG A 199 -8.72 20.55 3.47
C ARG A 199 -7.96 20.49 2.18
N THR A 200 -8.67 20.32 1.09
CA THR A 200 -8.10 20.22 -0.24
C THR A 200 -9.05 20.83 -1.25
N THR A 201 -8.53 21.25 -2.39
CA THR A 201 -9.34 21.73 -3.49
C THR A 201 -10.11 20.60 -4.16
N ASP A 202 -9.40 19.54 -4.54
CA ASP A 202 -9.98 18.40 -5.26
C ASP A 202 -9.75 17.10 -4.53
N ARG A 203 -8.54 16.91 -4.02
CA ARG A 203 -8.12 15.66 -3.40
C ARG A 203 -7.19 15.93 -2.24
N TYR A 204 -7.44 15.24 -1.16
CA TYR A 204 -6.47 15.14 -0.08
C TYR A 204 -5.33 14.22 -0.53
N ASN A 205 -4.12 14.67 -0.32
CA ASN A 205 -2.94 13.96 -0.75
C ASN A 205 -2.00 13.73 0.42
N SER A 206 -1.90 12.52 0.89
CA SER A 206 -0.79 12.12 1.72
C SER A 206 0.25 11.48 0.82
N ASN A 207 1.35 12.15 0.61
CA ASN A 207 2.43 11.61 -0.16
C ASN A 207 3.26 10.71 0.72
N LEU A 208 3.11 9.44 0.53
CA LEU A 208 4.14 8.49 0.88
C LEU A 208 4.88 8.19 -0.41
N LEU A 209 5.95 8.90 -0.62
CA LEU A 209 6.83 8.63 -1.72
C LEU A 209 7.81 7.56 -1.30
N ASN A 210 7.87 6.54 -2.07
CA ASN A 210 8.96 5.62 -2.05
C ASN A 210 10.04 6.20 -2.94
N GLU A 211 11.08 6.66 -2.35
CA GLU A 211 12.29 7.08 -3.07
C GLU A 211 13.15 5.90 -3.45
#